data_80d8f6c42beaf8f05367f928959cb205
#
_entry.id   80d8f6c42beaf8f05367f928959cb205
#
_cell.length_a   1.000
_cell.length_b   1.000
_cell.length_c   1.000
_cell.angle_alpha   90.00
_cell.angle_beta   90.00
_cell.angle_gamma   90.00
#
_symmetry.space_group_name_H-M   'P 1'
#
loop_
_entity.id
_entity.type
_entity.pdbx_description
1 polymer ?
#
loop_
_entity_poly.entity_id
_entity_poly.type
_entity_poly.pdbx_seq_one_letter_code
_entity_poly.pdbx_strand_id
1 'polypeptide(L)'
;PKSKLLSRTVRGYSNSIEDNIAEMQFEFIREKAQSGESFVVLGRCSESKLKGHPALISLFVLADMDAKIKRIMELYELSEDKAKAFIDKKDRKRKRYHNYHCSSHWGDSRLYDLSINSTRLGIDGTIDHLESYIRARIGK
;
A
#
# COMPACT_ATOMS: atom_id res chain seq x y z
N PRO A 1 -36.25 -12.75 -9.87
CA PRO A 1 -35.51 -13.42 -8.82
C PRO A 1 -34.02 -13.21 -9.08
N LYS A 2 -33.37 -12.42 -8.22
CA LYS A 2 -31.93 -12.20 -8.30
C LYS A 2 -31.26 -13.48 -7.85
N SER A 3 -30.63 -14.23 -8.74
CA SER A 3 -29.78 -15.37 -8.40
C SER A 3 -28.61 -14.88 -7.54
N LYS A 4 -28.60 -15.26 -6.28
CA LYS A 4 -27.40 -15.17 -5.43
C LYS A 4 -26.39 -16.15 -6.03
N LEU A 5 -25.45 -15.64 -6.81
CA LEU A 5 -24.25 -16.39 -7.16
C LEU A 5 -23.48 -16.61 -5.85
N LEU A 6 -23.64 -17.79 -5.29
CA LEU A 6 -22.85 -18.26 -4.15
C LEU A 6 -21.39 -18.32 -4.63
N SER A 7 -20.53 -17.49 -4.06
CA SER A 7 -19.10 -17.55 -4.29
C SER A 7 -18.61 -18.90 -3.79
N ARG A 8 -18.18 -19.77 -4.68
CA ARG A 8 -17.67 -21.09 -4.36
C ARG A 8 -16.14 -21.02 -4.41
N THR A 9 -15.51 -21.18 -3.27
CA THR A 9 -14.05 -21.29 -3.20
C THR A 9 -13.64 -22.65 -3.78
N VAL A 10 -12.91 -22.64 -4.88
CA VAL A 10 -12.32 -23.83 -5.46
C VAL A 10 -10.81 -23.72 -5.33
N ARG A 11 -10.18 -24.66 -4.63
CA ARG A 11 -8.73 -24.70 -4.37
C ARG A 11 -8.17 -23.46 -3.66
N GLY A 12 -8.94 -22.83 -2.76
CA GLY A 12 -8.50 -21.66 -2.00
C GLY A 12 -8.66 -20.32 -2.73
N TYR A 13 -9.16 -20.31 -3.96
CA TYR A 13 -9.44 -19.08 -4.69
C TYR A 13 -10.93 -18.71 -4.60
N SER A 14 -11.19 -17.43 -4.36
CA SER A 14 -12.54 -16.85 -4.48
C SER A 14 -12.99 -16.88 -5.95
N ASN A 15 -14.32 -16.97 -6.20
CA ASN A 15 -14.86 -16.87 -7.55
C ASN A 15 -14.90 -15.41 -8.06
N SER A 16 -14.53 -14.42 -7.26
CA SER A 16 -14.48 -13.03 -7.71
C SER A 16 -13.19 -12.81 -8.53
N ILE A 17 -13.32 -12.14 -9.67
CA ILE A 17 -12.17 -11.78 -10.52
C ILE A 17 -11.17 -10.91 -9.73
N GLU A 18 -11.68 -10.01 -8.90
CA GLU A 18 -10.86 -9.11 -8.08
C GLU A 18 -10.02 -9.88 -7.05
N ASP A 19 -10.60 -10.88 -6.40
CA ASP A 19 -9.88 -11.72 -5.44
C ASP A 19 -8.82 -12.60 -6.14
N ASN A 20 -9.15 -13.15 -7.29
CA ASN A 20 -8.19 -13.93 -8.06
C ASN A 20 -6.99 -13.09 -8.53
N ILE A 21 -7.23 -11.85 -8.97
CA ILE A 21 -6.16 -10.93 -9.34
C ILE A 21 -5.30 -10.60 -8.10
N ALA A 22 -5.92 -10.36 -6.95
CA ALA A 22 -5.18 -10.09 -5.72
C ALA A 22 -4.29 -11.26 -5.32
N GLU A 23 -4.81 -12.49 -5.34
CA GLU A 23 -4.02 -13.69 -5.01
C GLU A 23 -2.87 -13.90 -6.00
N MET A 24 -3.06 -13.72 -7.30
CA MET A 24 -1.98 -13.78 -8.29
C MET A 24 -0.89 -12.73 -8.00
N GLN A 25 -1.27 -11.52 -7.60
CA GLN A 25 -0.32 -10.48 -7.20
C GLN A 25 0.46 -10.87 -5.94
N PHE A 26 -0.21 -11.48 -4.96
CA PHE A 26 0.45 -11.94 -3.72
C PHE A 26 1.41 -13.08 -3.99
N GLU A 27 1.05 -14.02 -4.85
CA GLU A 27 1.96 -15.10 -5.27
C GLU A 27 3.19 -14.54 -5.97
N PHE A 28 3.01 -13.64 -6.93
CA PHE A 28 4.11 -12.98 -7.63
C PHE A 28 5.07 -12.25 -6.67
N ILE A 29 4.54 -11.51 -5.69
CA ILE A 29 5.34 -10.81 -4.68
C ILE A 29 6.16 -11.82 -3.85
N ARG A 30 5.57 -12.95 -3.44
CA ARG A 30 6.29 -14.00 -2.69
C ARG A 30 7.38 -14.65 -3.52
N GLU A 31 7.10 -14.99 -4.77
CA GLU A 31 8.08 -15.56 -5.70
C GLU A 31 9.25 -14.62 -5.93
N LYS A 32 8.99 -13.33 -6.13
CA LYS A 32 10.03 -12.30 -6.24
C LYS A 32 10.90 -12.21 -4.98
N ALA A 33 10.29 -12.24 -3.81
CA ALA A 33 11.04 -12.23 -2.56
C ALA A 33 11.92 -13.48 -2.39
N GLN A 34 11.45 -14.65 -2.83
CA GLN A 34 12.19 -15.91 -2.77
C GLN A 34 13.32 -15.99 -3.81
N SER A 35 13.21 -15.28 -4.93
CA SER A 35 14.24 -15.26 -5.96
C SER A 35 15.55 -14.58 -5.53
N GLY A 36 15.52 -13.82 -4.43
CA GLY A 36 16.65 -13.03 -3.94
C GLY A 36 16.92 -11.74 -4.72
N GLU A 37 16.06 -11.41 -5.69
CA GLU A 37 16.15 -10.15 -6.42
C GLU A 37 15.70 -8.98 -5.53
N SER A 38 16.39 -7.84 -5.68
CA SER A 38 15.95 -6.59 -5.05
C SER A 38 14.82 -5.95 -5.85
N PHE A 39 13.73 -5.59 -5.17
CA PHE A 39 12.59 -4.92 -5.80
C PHE A 39 11.87 -3.98 -4.84
N VAL A 40 11.09 -3.09 -5.39
CA VAL A 40 10.19 -2.19 -4.65
C VAL A 40 8.76 -2.50 -5.06
N VAL A 41 7.88 -2.62 -4.09
CA VAL A 41 6.45 -2.82 -4.32
C VAL A 41 5.63 -1.73 -3.64
N LEU A 42 4.66 -1.16 -4.35
CA LEU A 42 3.79 -0.12 -3.83
C LEU A 42 2.42 -0.71 -3.42
N GLY A 43 2.18 -0.77 -2.12
CA GLY A 43 0.92 -1.25 -1.57
C GLY A 43 0.75 -2.77 -1.72
N ARG A 44 -0.46 -3.20 -2.09
CA ARG A 44 -0.81 -4.62 -2.31
C ARG A 44 -0.63 -5.51 -1.08
N CYS A 45 -0.77 -4.93 0.10
CA CYS A 45 -0.58 -5.66 1.37
C CYS A 45 0.79 -6.35 1.48
N SER A 46 1.80 -5.84 0.77
CA SER A 46 3.11 -6.48 0.69
C SER A 46 3.78 -6.62 2.05
N GLU A 47 3.62 -5.65 2.94
CA GLU A 47 4.09 -5.69 4.32
C GLU A 47 3.49 -6.88 5.09
N SER A 48 2.24 -7.21 4.82
CA SER A 48 1.55 -8.33 5.44
C SER A 48 1.90 -9.67 4.77
N LYS A 49 1.97 -9.69 3.44
CA LYS A 49 2.23 -10.91 2.65
C LYS A 49 3.69 -11.37 2.74
N LEU A 50 4.61 -10.45 3.02
CA LEU A 50 6.04 -10.72 3.25
C LEU A 50 6.44 -10.67 4.72
N LYS A 51 5.48 -10.61 5.63
CA LYS A 51 5.75 -10.57 7.07
C LYS A 51 6.66 -11.73 7.49
N GLY A 52 7.74 -11.38 8.19
CA GLY A 52 8.76 -12.35 8.64
C GLY A 52 9.87 -12.61 7.62
N HIS A 53 9.80 -12.07 6.41
CA HIS A 53 10.92 -12.17 5.48
C HIS A 53 12.08 -11.27 5.95
N PRO A 54 13.32 -11.81 6.11
CA PRO A 54 14.42 -11.08 6.76
C PRO A 54 14.88 -9.83 6.01
N ALA A 55 14.71 -9.81 4.69
CA ALA A 55 15.06 -8.67 3.85
C ALA A 55 13.93 -7.65 3.66
N LEU A 56 12.75 -7.85 4.28
CA LEU A 56 11.66 -6.91 4.18
C LEU A 56 12.02 -5.58 4.84
N ILE A 57 11.80 -4.49 4.12
CA ILE A 57 11.81 -3.13 4.65
C ILE A 57 10.44 -2.53 4.34
N SER A 58 9.61 -2.39 5.37
CA SER A 58 8.25 -1.92 5.25
C SER A 58 8.12 -0.45 5.65
N LEU A 59 7.63 0.37 4.72
CA LEU A 59 7.55 1.83 4.88
C LEU A 59 6.12 2.31 4.68
N PHE A 60 5.66 3.23 5.51
CA PHE A 60 4.37 3.90 5.34
C PHE A 60 4.57 5.41 5.26
N VAL A 61 4.14 6.00 4.16
CA VAL A 61 4.22 7.44 3.94
C VAL A 61 2.84 8.04 4.09
N LEU A 62 2.70 8.99 4.99
CA LEU A 62 1.49 9.77 5.20
C LEU A 62 1.76 11.25 4.91
N ALA A 63 0.70 12.03 4.80
CA ALA A 63 0.77 13.47 4.66
C ALA A 63 -0.46 14.13 5.30
N ASP A 64 -0.32 15.38 5.73
CA ASP A 64 -1.42 16.18 6.22
C ASP A 64 -2.43 16.43 5.09
N MET A 65 -3.72 16.55 5.43
CA MET A 65 -4.79 16.66 4.43
C MET A 65 -4.61 17.89 3.53
N ASP A 66 -4.23 19.03 4.09
CA ASP A 66 -4.04 20.27 3.32
C ASP A 66 -2.91 20.13 2.29
N ALA A 67 -1.82 19.45 2.65
CA ALA A 67 -0.72 19.15 1.74
C ALA A 67 -1.15 18.19 0.62
N LYS A 68 -1.94 17.17 0.95
CA LYS A 68 -2.53 16.26 -0.05
C LYS A 68 -3.42 17.02 -1.02
N ILE A 69 -4.31 17.88 -0.52
CA ILE A 69 -5.26 18.64 -1.35
C ILE A 69 -4.48 19.53 -2.32
N LYS A 70 -3.54 20.33 -1.81
CA LYS A 70 -2.70 21.19 -2.65
C LYS A 70 -2.01 20.41 -3.76
N ARG A 71 -1.37 19.30 -3.43
CA ARG A 71 -0.68 18.45 -4.41
C ARG A 71 -1.63 17.87 -5.47
N ILE A 72 -2.82 17.44 -5.09
CA ILE A 72 -3.79 16.87 -6.02
C ILE A 72 -4.39 17.94 -6.91
N MET A 73 -4.64 19.15 -6.39
CA MET A 73 -5.04 20.30 -7.19
C MET A 73 -4.01 20.61 -8.28
N GLU A 74 -2.73 20.66 -7.91
CA GLU A 74 -1.64 20.94 -8.85
C GLU A 74 -1.45 19.83 -9.91
N LEU A 75 -1.49 18.56 -9.50
CA LEU A 75 -1.24 17.42 -10.39
C LEU A 75 -2.35 17.15 -11.40
N TYR A 76 -3.59 17.42 -11.02
CA TYR A 76 -4.78 17.06 -11.81
C TYR A 76 -5.61 18.27 -12.24
N GLU A 77 -5.13 19.47 -11.97
CA GLU A 77 -5.83 20.73 -12.28
C GLU A 77 -7.28 20.76 -11.74
N LEU A 78 -7.44 20.28 -10.51
CA LEU A 78 -8.75 20.17 -9.85
C LEU A 78 -9.01 21.36 -8.91
N SER A 79 -10.29 21.69 -8.74
CA SER A 79 -10.71 22.55 -7.62
C SER A 79 -10.50 21.84 -6.27
N GLU A 80 -10.45 22.62 -5.20
CA GLU A 80 -10.24 22.09 -3.84
C GLU A 80 -11.26 21.00 -3.47
N ASP A 81 -12.56 21.24 -3.72
CA ASP A 81 -13.63 20.28 -3.42
C ASP A 81 -13.47 18.97 -4.21
N LYS A 82 -13.09 19.08 -5.48
CA LYS A 82 -12.82 17.90 -6.33
C LYS A 82 -11.58 17.15 -5.88
N ALA A 83 -10.53 17.85 -5.47
CA ALA A 83 -9.31 17.26 -4.95
C ALA A 83 -9.59 16.50 -3.63
N LYS A 84 -10.37 17.10 -2.74
CA LYS A 84 -10.80 16.49 -1.48
C LYS A 84 -11.61 15.21 -1.70
N ALA A 85 -12.61 15.28 -2.57
CA ALA A 85 -13.42 14.12 -2.94
C ALA A 85 -12.58 13.01 -3.59
N PHE A 86 -11.60 13.37 -4.42
CA PHE A 86 -10.67 12.43 -5.04
C PHE A 86 -9.82 11.70 -3.99
N ILE A 87 -9.25 12.44 -3.04
CA ILE A 87 -8.42 11.88 -1.95
C ILE A 87 -9.26 10.93 -1.10
N ASP A 88 -10.43 11.36 -0.65
CA ASP A 88 -11.32 10.54 0.18
C ASP A 88 -11.73 9.23 -0.52
N LYS A 89 -12.02 9.30 -1.80
CA LYS A 89 -12.34 8.12 -2.62
C LYS A 89 -11.15 7.15 -2.70
N LYS A 90 -9.95 7.67 -2.94
CA LYS A 90 -8.73 6.87 -3.07
C LYS A 90 -8.32 6.25 -1.74
N ASP A 91 -8.34 7.01 -0.65
CA ASP A 91 -7.96 6.52 0.67
C ASP A 91 -8.97 5.48 1.20
N ARG A 92 -10.28 5.69 0.98
CA ARG A 92 -11.30 4.67 1.28
C ARG A 92 -11.08 3.38 0.49
N LYS A 93 -10.69 3.47 -0.79
CA LYS A 93 -10.41 2.29 -1.62
C LYS A 93 -9.19 1.53 -1.10
N ARG A 94 -8.10 2.23 -0.75
CA ARG A 94 -6.88 1.61 -0.18
C ARG A 94 -7.17 0.94 1.15
N LYS A 95 -7.86 1.65 2.05
CA LYS A 95 -8.24 1.13 3.37
C LYS A 95 -9.11 -0.12 3.24
N ARG A 96 -10.11 -0.10 2.36
CA ARG A 96 -10.99 -1.26 2.13
C ARG A 96 -10.21 -2.44 1.61
N TYR A 97 -9.36 -2.24 0.60
CA TYR A 97 -8.53 -3.29 0.01
C TYR A 97 -7.62 -3.94 1.05
N HIS A 98 -6.90 -3.12 1.81
CA HIS A 98 -6.00 -3.60 2.86
C HIS A 98 -6.75 -4.37 3.95
N ASN A 99 -7.80 -3.77 4.50
CA ASN A 99 -8.55 -4.39 5.61
C ASN A 99 -9.32 -5.65 5.18
N TYR A 100 -9.59 -5.82 3.89
CA TYR A 100 -10.17 -7.05 3.35
C TYR A 100 -9.15 -8.18 3.22
N HIS A 101 -7.94 -7.89 2.73
CA HIS A 101 -6.91 -8.89 2.46
C HIS A 101 -5.94 -9.14 3.62
N CYS A 102 -5.97 -8.30 4.66
CA CYS A 102 -5.09 -8.38 5.82
C CYS A 102 -5.89 -8.44 7.11
N SER A 103 -5.37 -9.12 8.12
CA SER A 103 -5.97 -9.17 9.46
C SER A 103 -5.76 -7.88 10.28
N SER A 104 -4.99 -6.95 9.77
CA SER A 104 -4.61 -5.69 10.40
C SER A 104 -5.26 -4.50 9.71
N HIS A 105 -5.26 -3.34 10.38
CA HIS A 105 -5.84 -2.12 9.83
C HIS A 105 -4.82 -1.32 9.00
N TRP A 106 -5.27 -0.77 7.88
CA TRP A 106 -4.45 0.10 7.04
C TRP A 106 -3.95 1.31 7.82
N GLY A 107 -2.63 1.56 7.75
CA GLY A 107 -1.98 2.65 8.46
C GLY A 107 -1.66 2.38 9.92
N ASP A 108 -1.85 1.15 10.41
CA ASP A 108 -1.39 0.76 11.74
C ASP A 108 0.14 0.76 11.77
N SER A 109 0.71 1.67 12.54
CA SER A 109 2.18 1.88 12.61
C SER A 109 2.97 0.63 13.01
N ARG A 110 2.34 -0.33 13.69
CA ARG A 110 2.96 -1.60 14.11
C ARG A 110 3.26 -2.55 12.95
N LEU A 111 2.74 -2.26 11.76
CA LEU A 111 2.97 -3.08 10.55
C LEU A 111 4.20 -2.65 9.76
N TYR A 112 4.75 -1.50 10.09
CA TYR A 112 5.80 -0.88 9.30
C TYR A 112 7.06 -0.66 10.13
N ASP A 113 8.21 -0.81 9.49
CA ASP A 113 9.49 -0.49 10.11
C ASP A 113 9.65 1.01 10.33
N LEU A 114 9.09 1.80 9.42
CA LEU A 114 9.09 3.26 9.49
C LEU A 114 7.79 3.84 8.94
N SER A 115 7.17 4.73 9.71
CA SER A 115 6.05 5.57 9.26
C SER A 115 6.48 7.04 9.30
N ILE A 116 6.36 7.74 8.16
CA ILE A 116 6.86 9.12 8.03
C ILE A 116 5.78 10.05 7.46
N ASN A 117 5.65 11.23 8.06
CA ASN A 117 4.80 12.30 7.52
C ASN A 117 5.61 13.18 6.55
N SER A 118 5.37 12.99 5.26
CA SER A 118 6.07 13.71 4.19
C SER A 118 5.81 15.23 4.17
N THR A 119 4.75 15.70 4.81
CA THR A 119 4.48 17.14 4.91
C THR A 119 5.56 17.89 5.71
N ARG A 120 6.17 17.22 6.70
CA ARG A 120 7.13 17.86 7.60
C ARG A 120 8.48 18.16 6.95
N LEU A 121 8.93 17.29 6.08
CA LEU A 121 10.22 17.40 5.40
C LEU A 121 10.09 17.79 3.92
N GLY A 122 8.86 17.84 3.39
CA GLY A 122 8.63 17.90 1.95
C GLY A 122 8.99 16.58 1.26
N ILE A 123 8.82 16.54 -0.05
CA ILE A 123 9.05 15.31 -0.84
C ILE A 123 10.53 14.94 -0.83
N ASP A 124 11.40 15.88 -1.19
CA ASP A 124 12.85 15.61 -1.32
C ASP A 124 13.46 15.22 0.03
N GLY A 125 13.18 15.98 1.09
CA GLY A 125 13.66 15.63 2.42
C GLY A 125 13.13 14.29 2.93
N THR A 126 11.91 13.92 2.55
CA THR A 126 11.36 12.59 2.86
C THR A 126 12.11 11.49 2.10
N ILE A 127 12.41 11.70 0.82
CA ILE A 127 13.18 10.75 0.01
C ILE A 127 14.56 10.52 0.61
N ASP A 128 15.28 11.59 0.94
CA ASP A 128 16.62 11.51 1.54
C ASP A 128 16.61 10.71 2.86
N HIS A 129 15.57 10.94 3.65
CA HIS A 129 15.42 10.24 4.94
C HIS A 129 15.11 8.76 4.77
N LEU A 130 14.23 8.42 3.82
CA LEU A 130 13.92 7.03 3.49
C LEU A 130 15.14 6.31 2.91
N GLU A 131 15.89 6.97 2.03
CA GLU A 131 17.12 6.40 1.47
C GLU A 131 18.15 6.11 2.57
N SER A 132 18.37 7.06 3.48
CA SER A 132 19.25 6.89 4.64
C SER A 132 18.84 5.69 5.49
N TYR A 133 17.54 5.55 5.77
CA TYR A 133 17.02 4.42 6.53
C TYR A 133 17.25 3.09 5.82
N ILE A 134 16.95 3.03 4.52
CA ILE A 134 17.15 1.81 3.71
C ILE A 134 18.62 1.43 3.69
N ARG A 135 19.53 2.38 3.44
CA ARG A 135 20.97 2.13 3.44
C ARG A 135 21.48 1.59 4.79
N ALA A 136 21.02 2.15 5.88
CA ALA A 136 21.35 1.65 7.21
C ALA A 136 20.86 0.21 7.43
N ARG A 137 19.67 -0.14 6.92
CA ARG A 137 19.09 -1.49 7.05
C ARG A 137 19.83 -2.53 6.21
N ILE A 138 20.35 -2.17 5.04
CA ILE A 138 21.09 -3.09 4.16
C ILE A 138 22.62 -3.07 4.40
N GLY A 139 23.09 -2.28 5.37
CA GLY A 139 24.51 -2.23 5.75
C GLY A 139 25.41 -1.51 4.74
N LYS A 140 24.88 -0.53 4.02
CA LYS A 140 25.64 0.24 3.01
C LYS A 140 25.61 1.73 3.30
#